data_e7c2f1652d1549e127e280a8777f9d99
#
_entry.id   e7c2f1652d1549e127e280a8777f9d99
#
_cell.length_a   1.000
_cell.length_b   1.000
_cell.length_c   1.000
_cell.angle_alpha   90.00
_cell.angle_beta   90.00
_cell.angle_gamma   90.00
#
_symmetry.space_group_name_H-M   'P 1'
#
loop_
_entity.id
_entity.type
_entity.pdbx_description
1 polymer ?
#
loop_
_entity_poly.entity_id
_entity_poly.type
_entity_poly.pdbx_seq_one_letter_code
_entity_poly.pdbx_strand_id
1 'polypeptide(L)'
;MAKKRVLGVVGMGHVGAHVAYALAIQGIADELVLVDQNEQKLASEVQDLRDAAAYLPHRVTVRAGDFPDLGACDVIINSVGKIELLRGTHDRVTEMDFTIPAVRGYAEKIKASGFDGVLINITNPCDIVTRELALHLGLPRGRVFGTGTCLLYTSPS
;
A
#
# COMPACT_ATOMS: atom_id res chain seq x y z
N MET A 1 0.33 24.91 14.37
CA MET A 1 1.23 23.84 13.91
C MET A 1 0.67 23.25 12.64
N ALA A 2 1.50 22.95 11.64
CA ALA A 2 1.03 22.24 10.44
C ALA A 2 0.54 20.83 10.84
N LYS A 3 -0.52 20.35 10.18
CA LYS A 3 -1.02 18.98 10.38
C LYS A 3 0.07 17.99 9.97
N LYS A 4 0.32 16.98 10.80
CA LYS A 4 1.25 15.88 10.49
C LYS A 4 0.71 15.07 9.31
N ARG A 5 1.56 14.79 8.34
CA ARG A 5 1.23 13.96 7.16
C ARG A 5 1.53 12.51 7.51
N VAL A 6 0.48 11.71 7.66
CA VAL A 6 0.58 10.30 8.02
C VAL A 6 0.21 9.45 6.81
N LEU A 7 1.13 8.61 6.35
CA LEU A 7 0.92 7.73 5.20
C LEU A 7 1.00 6.27 5.64
N GLY A 8 0.04 5.46 5.19
CA GLY A 8 0.01 4.03 5.39
C GLY A 8 0.50 3.28 4.15
N VAL A 9 1.28 2.22 4.32
CA VAL A 9 1.63 1.28 3.24
C VAL A 9 1.18 -0.11 3.66
N VAL A 10 0.28 -0.71 2.89
CA VAL A 10 -0.27 -2.05 3.14
C VAL A 10 0.34 -3.03 2.15
N GLY A 11 1.01 -4.06 2.68
CA GLY A 11 1.79 -5.02 1.91
C GLY A 11 3.25 -4.60 1.77
N MET A 12 4.12 -5.14 2.63
CA MET A 12 5.56 -4.88 2.64
C MET A 12 6.32 -5.92 1.81
N GLY A 13 5.77 -6.24 0.63
CA GLY A 13 6.47 -6.96 -0.42
C GLY A 13 7.57 -6.10 -1.05
N HIS A 14 8.19 -6.60 -2.12
CA HIS A 14 9.20 -5.82 -2.86
C HIS A 14 8.71 -4.41 -3.22
N VAL A 15 7.51 -4.32 -3.79
CA VAL A 15 6.96 -3.04 -4.24
C VAL A 15 6.67 -2.11 -3.07
N GLY A 16 6.00 -2.61 -2.02
CA GLY A 16 5.65 -1.80 -0.85
C GLY A 16 6.87 -1.27 -0.10
N ALA A 17 7.91 -2.10 0.08
CA ALA A 17 9.16 -1.69 0.69
C ALA A 17 9.83 -0.54 -0.09
N HIS A 18 9.91 -0.67 -1.43
CA HIS A 18 10.48 0.40 -2.28
C HIS A 18 9.65 1.68 -2.26
N VAL A 19 8.32 1.57 -2.22
CA VAL A 19 7.44 2.74 -2.08
C VAL A 19 7.66 3.42 -0.74
N ALA A 20 7.68 2.67 0.36
CA ALA A 20 7.93 3.23 1.69
C ALA A 20 9.29 3.94 1.76
N TYR A 21 10.32 3.35 1.17
CA TYR A 21 11.65 3.95 1.08
C TYR A 21 11.66 5.24 0.23
N ALA A 22 10.99 5.24 -0.92
CA ALA A 22 10.88 6.43 -1.77
C ALA A 22 10.14 7.57 -1.06
N LEU A 23 9.06 7.27 -0.33
CA LEU A 23 8.31 8.25 0.46
C LEU A 23 9.17 8.83 1.58
N ALA A 24 9.96 7.99 2.25
CA ALA A 24 10.88 8.44 3.28
C ALA A 24 11.95 9.38 2.71
N ILE A 25 12.65 8.98 1.63
CA ILE A 25 13.71 9.79 1.01
C ILE A 25 13.20 11.15 0.53
N GLN A 26 12.00 11.20 -0.05
CA GLN A 26 11.44 12.43 -0.59
C GLN A 26 10.86 13.38 0.46
N GLY A 27 10.77 12.95 1.72
CA GLY A 27 10.20 13.77 2.80
C GLY A 27 8.72 14.09 2.60
N ILE A 28 7.98 13.23 1.90
CA ILE A 28 6.56 13.40 1.63
C ILE A 28 5.73 13.16 2.89
N ALA A 29 6.16 12.21 3.73
CA ALA A 29 5.49 11.83 4.96
C ALA A 29 6.27 12.32 6.20
N ASP A 30 5.54 12.73 7.24
CA ASP A 30 6.09 12.95 8.58
C ASP A 30 6.05 11.64 9.39
N GLU A 31 5.12 10.74 9.05
CA GLU A 31 5.01 9.39 9.62
C GLU A 31 4.60 8.37 8.55
N LEU A 32 5.27 7.22 8.56
CA LEU A 32 4.93 6.03 7.80
C LEU A 32 4.44 4.92 8.73
N VAL A 33 3.23 4.45 8.47
CA VAL A 33 2.61 3.30 9.13
C VAL A 33 2.66 2.13 8.17
N LEU A 34 3.45 1.11 8.48
CA LEU A 34 3.68 -0.04 7.61
C LEU A 34 2.87 -1.23 8.12
N VAL A 35 2.13 -1.88 7.24
CA VAL A 35 1.24 -3.00 7.58
C VAL A 35 1.54 -4.19 6.67
N ASP A 36 1.80 -5.35 7.26
CA ASP A 36 1.92 -6.62 6.55
C ASP A 36 1.47 -7.76 7.47
N GLN A 37 0.95 -8.84 6.89
CA GLN A 37 0.58 -10.04 7.64
C GLN A 37 1.80 -10.86 8.09
N ASN A 38 2.95 -10.68 7.45
CA ASN A 38 4.20 -11.31 7.84
C ASN A 38 4.94 -10.39 8.82
N GLU A 39 4.74 -10.62 10.13
CA GLU A 39 5.31 -9.81 11.20
C GLU A 39 6.83 -9.75 11.17
N GLN A 40 7.51 -10.86 10.85
CA GLN A 40 8.97 -10.89 10.80
C GLN A 40 9.50 -10.03 9.68
N LYS A 41 8.87 -10.10 8.50
CA LYS A 41 9.24 -9.26 7.37
C LYS A 41 8.95 -7.79 7.67
N LEU A 42 7.78 -7.49 8.23
CA LEU A 42 7.40 -6.14 8.62
C LEU A 42 8.42 -5.53 9.58
N ALA A 43 8.84 -6.28 10.60
CA ALA A 43 9.84 -5.83 11.56
C ALA A 43 11.18 -5.50 10.90
N SER A 44 11.64 -6.33 9.96
CA SER A 44 12.88 -6.11 9.20
C SER A 44 12.80 -4.83 8.35
N GLU A 45 11.72 -4.66 7.59
CA GLU A 45 11.53 -3.47 6.73
C GLU A 45 11.43 -2.17 7.56
N VAL A 46 10.75 -2.24 8.72
CA VAL A 46 10.68 -1.09 9.64
C VAL A 46 12.05 -0.74 10.19
N GLN A 47 12.87 -1.74 10.55
CA GLN A 47 14.22 -1.48 11.06
C GLN A 47 15.11 -0.86 9.98
N ASP A 48 15.11 -1.43 8.78
CA ASP A 48 15.91 -0.93 7.65
C ASP A 48 15.55 0.52 7.32
N LEU A 49 14.26 0.84 7.31
CA LEU A 49 13.79 2.21 7.06
C LEU A 49 14.13 3.19 8.19
N ARG A 50 14.11 2.75 9.44
CA ARG A 50 14.54 3.58 10.59
C ARG A 50 16.01 3.88 10.51
N ASP A 51 16.83 2.91 10.17
CA ASP A 51 18.27 3.08 10.02
C ASP A 51 18.57 4.04 8.87
N ALA A 52 17.90 3.90 7.74
CA ALA A 52 18.00 4.84 6.62
C ALA A 52 17.52 6.26 7.01
N ALA A 53 16.42 6.38 7.75
CA ALA A 53 15.85 7.65 8.16
C ALA A 53 16.80 8.50 9.03
N ALA A 54 17.70 7.86 9.76
CA ALA A 54 18.71 8.56 10.57
C ALA A 54 19.67 9.43 9.75
N TYR A 55 19.82 9.14 8.46
CA TYR A 55 20.72 9.84 7.53
C TYR A 55 20.00 10.79 6.58
N LEU A 56 18.67 10.90 6.66
CA LEU A 56 17.90 11.79 5.78
C LEU A 56 17.98 13.25 6.25
N PRO A 57 17.89 14.22 5.32
CA PRO A 57 17.94 15.65 5.66
C PRO A 57 16.66 16.17 6.34
N HIS A 58 15.65 15.34 6.51
CA HIS A 58 14.37 15.63 7.15
C HIS A 58 14.00 14.51 8.11
N ARG A 59 13.02 14.78 8.96
CA ARG A 59 12.55 13.79 9.93
C ARG A 59 11.33 13.04 9.37
N VAL A 60 11.41 11.72 9.41
CA VAL A 60 10.29 10.81 9.18
C VAL A 60 10.26 9.76 10.30
N THR A 61 9.09 9.55 10.86
CA THR A 61 8.86 8.46 11.83
C THR A 61 8.37 7.23 11.08
N VAL A 62 9.02 6.08 11.27
CA VAL A 62 8.60 4.81 10.66
C VAL A 62 8.21 3.83 11.75
N ARG A 63 7.03 3.23 11.63
CA ARG A 63 6.57 2.22 12.58
C ARG A 63 5.80 1.09 11.91
N ALA A 64 5.88 -0.09 12.51
CA ALA A 64 4.91 -1.14 12.26
C ALA A 64 3.54 -0.68 12.79
N GLY A 65 2.50 -1.08 12.12
CA GLY A 65 1.12 -0.88 12.51
C GLY A 65 0.26 -2.08 12.12
N ASP A 66 -1.00 -2.00 12.49
CA ASP A 66 -2.04 -2.92 12.06
C ASP A 66 -3.18 -2.13 11.42
N PHE A 67 -4.19 -2.82 10.88
CA PHE A 67 -5.31 -2.20 10.19
C PHE A 67 -6.02 -1.08 10.98
N PRO A 68 -6.25 -1.20 12.30
CA PRO A 68 -6.80 -0.10 13.10
C PRO A 68 -5.98 1.20 13.05
N ASP A 69 -4.66 1.11 12.93
CA ASP A 69 -3.78 2.28 12.87
C ASP A 69 -3.97 3.10 11.58
N LEU A 70 -4.48 2.47 10.53
CA LEU A 70 -4.69 3.10 9.23
C LEU A 70 -5.79 4.18 9.26
N GLY A 71 -6.66 4.16 10.27
CA GLY A 71 -7.67 5.21 10.47
C GLY A 71 -7.08 6.61 10.68
N ALA A 72 -5.83 6.70 11.14
CA ALA A 72 -5.14 7.97 11.33
C ALA A 72 -4.38 8.45 10.08
N CYS A 73 -4.35 7.68 9.01
CA CYS A 73 -3.60 8.01 7.79
C CYS A 73 -4.36 9.00 6.90
N ASP A 74 -3.64 9.94 6.30
CA ASP A 74 -4.17 10.82 5.25
C ASP A 74 -4.23 10.12 3.88
N VAL A 75 -3.24 9.24 3.64
CA VAL A 75 -3.14 8.45 2.40
C VAL A 75 -2.75 7.02 2.75
N ILE A 76 -3.39 6.05 2.11
CA ILE A 76 -2.97 4.64 2.14
C ILE A 76 -2.50 4.23 0.74
N ILE A 77 -1.34 3.59 0.65
CA ILE A 77 -0.87 2.94 -0.56
C ILE A 77 -1.06 1.42 -0.39
N ASN A 78 -1.86 0.83 -1.27
CA ASN A 78 -2.09 -0.60 -1.33
C ASN A 78 -1.12 -1.25 -2.31
N SER A 79 -0.26 -2.13 -1.81
CA SER A 79 0.72 -2.92 -2.58
C SER A 79 0.67 -4.42 -2.25
N VAL A 80 -0.48 -4.88 -1.76
CA VAL A 80 -0.69 -6.30 -1.43
C VAL A 80 -0.68 -7.14 -2.69
N GLY A 81 0.27 -8.06 -2.82
CA GLY A 81 0.38 -8.98 -3.95
C GLY A 81 1.11 -10.26 -3.57
N LYS A 82 0.92 -11.30 -4.35
CA LYS A 82 1.60 -12.60 -4.15
C LYS A 82 2.33 -12.98 -5.44
N ILE A 83 3.56 -12.51 -5.57
CA ILE A 83 4.39 -12.70 -6.77
C ILE A 83 4.67 -14.19 -7.07
N GLU A 84 4.60 -15.04 -6.04
CA GLU A 84 4.84 -16.49 -6.16
C GLU A 84 3.81 -17.17 -7.07
N LEU A 85 2.60 -16.62 -7.18
CA LEU A 85 1.56 -17.13 -8.07
C LEU A 85 1.88 -16.93 -9.56
N LEU A 86 2.81 -16.03 -9.89
CA LEU A 86 3.23 -15.75 -11.26
C LEU A 86 4.39 -16.63 -11.74
N ARG A 87 5.00 -17.43 -10.85
CA ARG A 87 6.18 -18.25 -11.21
C ARG A 87 5.89 -19.47 -12.08
N GLY A 88 4.61 -19.85 -12.26
CA GLY A 88 4.22 -21.05 -13.03
C GLY A 88 3.50 -20.76 -14.34
N THR A 89 2.54 -19.88 -14.30
CA THR A 89 1.73 -19.49 -15.46
C THR A 89 1.58 -17.99 -15.39
N HIS A 90 2.09 -17.22 -16.29
CA HIS A 90 1.89 -15.75 -16.33
C HIS A 90 0.41 -15.35 -16.55
N ASP A 91 -0.52 -16.13 -16.01
CA ASP A 91 -1.94 -15.91 -16.15
C ASP A 91 -2.47 -15.00 -15.03
N ARG A 92 -2.82 -13.79 -15.41
CA ARG A 92 -3.43 -12.78 -14.55
C ARG A 92 -4.80 -13.18 -14.00
N VAL A 93 -5.49 -14.12 -14.66
CA VAL A 93 -6.79 -14.63 -14.20
C VAL A 93 -6.62 -15.46 -12.93
N THR A 94 -5.63 -16.33 -12.90
CA THR A 94 -5.30 -17.14 -11.71
C THR A 94 -4.89 -16.26 -10.52
N GLU A 95 -4.22 -15.13 -10.78
CA GLU A 95 -3.88 -14.16 -9.73
C GLU A 95 -5.14 -13.51 -9.12
N MET A 96 -6.19 -13.28 -9.93
CA MET A 96 -7.44 -12.67 -9.46
C MET A 96 -8.19 -13.54 -8.45
N ASP A 97 -8.20 -14.85 -8.64
CA ASP A 97 -8.92 -15.78 -7.76
C ASP A 97 -8.39 -15.74 -6.32
N PHE A 98 -7.12 -15.43 -6.16
CA PHE A 98 -6.50 -15.23 -4.85
C PHE A 98 -6.61 -13.77 -4.38
N THR A 99 -6.32 -12.82 -5.27
CA THR A 99 -6.19 -11.40 -4.90
C THR A 99 -7.53 -10.80 -4.49
N ILE A 100 -8.63 -11.13 -5.18
CA ILE A 100 -9.94 -10.54 -4.90
C ILE A 100 -10.47 -10.90 -3.51
N PRO A 101 -10.49 -12.16 -3.08
CA PRO A 101 -10.90 -12.49 -1.71
C PRO A 101 -10.02 -11.83 -0.63
N ALA A 102 -8.70 -11.78 -0.86
CA ALA A 102 -7.79 -11.10 0.04
C ALA A 102 -8.09 -9.60 0.14
N VAL A 103 -8.29 -8.94 -1.01
CA VAL A 103 -8.66 -7.51 -1.10
C VAL A 103 -9.93 -7.23 -0.31
N ARG A 104 -10.97 -8.02 -0.49
CA ARG A 104 -12.24 -7.87 0.24
C ARG A 104 -12.02 -7.96 1.76
N GLY A 105 -11.24 -8.95 2.20
CA GLY A 105 -10.97 -9.17 3.61
C GLY A 105 -10.24 -8.00 4.28
N TYR A 106 -9.21 -7.44 3.65
CA TYR A 106 -8.51 -6.31 4.25
C TYR A 106 -9.19 -4.96 3.99
N ALA A 107 -9.96 -4.80 2.92
CA ALA A 107 -10.75 -3.59 2.69
C ALA A 107 -11.75 -3.35 3.82
N GLU A 108 -12.44 -4.41 4.28
CA GLU A 108 -13.33 -4.30 5.44
C GLU A 108 -12.59 -3.91 6.73
N LYS A 109 -11.35 -4.39 6.91
CA LYS A 109 -10.51 -3.98 8.06
C LYS A 109 -10.11 -2.52 7.97
N ILE A 110 -9.74 -2.03 6.79
CA ILE A 110 -9.43 -0.61 6.56
C ILE A 110 -10.67 0.24 6.82
N LYS A 111 -11.84 -0.18 6.33
CA LYS A 111 -13.11 0.51 6.59
C LYS A 111 -13.41 0.58 8.09
N ALA A 112 -13.24 -0.53 8.81
CA ALA A 112 -13.47 -0.62 10.25
C ALA A 112 -12.53 0.28 11.06
N SER A 113 -11.36 0.66 10.52
CA SER A 113 -10.44 1.61 11.16
C SER A 113 -10.97 3.05 11.19
N GLY A 114 -12.04 3.34 10.44
CA GLY A 114 -12.56 4.71 10.28
C GLY A 114 -11.76 5.56 9.28
N PHE A 115 -10.94 4.93 8.42
CA PHE A 115 -10.18 5.64 7.40
C PHE A 115 -11.10 6.45 6.47
N ASP A 116 -10.81 7.74 6.32
CA ASP A 116 -11.55 8.68 5.47
C ASP A 116 -10.66 9.45 4.47
N GLY A 117 -9.40 9.04 4.36
CA GLY A 117 -8.39 9.65 3.50
C GLY A 117 -8.48 9.25 2.03
N VAL A 118 -7.34 9.18 1.37
CA VAL A 118 -7.19 8.77 -0.04
C VAL A 118 -6.47 7.43 -0.11
N LEU A 119 -7.01 6.47 -0.87
CA LEU A 119 -6.35 5.19 -1.12
C LEU A 119 -5.83 5.13 -2.55
N ILE A 120 -4.53 4.85 -2.68
CA ILE A 120 -3.84 4.63 -3.96
C ILE A 120 -3.53 3.15 -4.10
N ASN A 121 -4.06 2.51 -5.13
CA ASN A 121 -3.80 1.12 -5.43
C ASN A 121 -2.71 0.96 -6.49
N ILE A 122 -1.67 0.19 -6.16
CA ILE A 122 -0.60 -0.19 -7.08
C ILE A 122 -0.53 -1.72 -7.31
N THR A 123 -1.46 -2.45 -6.70
CA THR A 123 -1.58 -3.91 -6.84
C THR A 123 -2.23 -4.29 -8.18
N ASN A 124 -1.69 -5.28 -8.85
CA ASN A 124 -2.27 -5.86 -10.05
C ASN A 124 -3.27 -7.01 -9.73
N PRO A 125 -4.28 -7.22 -10.59
CA PRO A 125 -4.68 -6.39 -11.74
C PRO A 125 -5.31 -5.06 -11.27
N CYS A 126 -4.70 -3.95 -11.63
CA CYS A 126 -4.89 -2.67 -10.98
C CYS A 126 -6.35 -2.18 -10.99
N ASP A 127 -7.00 -2.19 -12.14
CA ASP A 127 -8.36 -1.65 -12.27
C ASP A 127 -9.39 -2.47 -11.50
N ILE A 128 -9.23 -3.81 -11.50
CA ILE A 128 -10.12 -4.73 -10.81
C ILE A 128 -9.96 -4.56 -9.29
N VAL A 129 -8.72 -4.56 -8.80
CA VAL A 129 -8.43 -4.36 -7.37
C VAL A 129 -8.90 -2.99 -6.90
N THR A 130 -8.68 -1.95 -7.70
CA THR A 130 -9.14 -0.59 -7.37
C THR A 130 -10.67 -0.53 -7.27
N ARG A 131 -11.37 -1.19 -8.19
CA ARG A 131 -12.83 -1.28 -8.15
C ARG A 131 -13.34 -2.00 -6.90
N GLU A 132 -12.74 -3.14 -6.56
CA GLU A 132 -13.09 -3.89 -5.34
C GLU A 132 -12.86 -3.05 -4.08
N LEU A 133 -11.72 -2.38 -3.98
CA LEU A 133 -11.41 -1.47 -2.88
C LEU A 133 -12.44 -0.33 -2.78
N ALA A 134 -12.78 0.31 -3.90
CA ALA A 134 -13.74 1.40 -3.90
C ALA A 134 -15.14 0.95 -3.44
N LEU A 135 -15.58 -0.25 -3.87
CA LEU A 135 -16.87 -0.81 -3.49
C LEU A 135 -16.95 -1.14 -1.99
N HIS A 136 -15.89 -1.76 -1.45
CA HIS A 136 -15.88 -2.21 -0.06
C HIS A 136 -15.60 -1.09 0.94
N LEU A 137 -14.73 -0.14 0.62
CA LEU A 137 -14.42 0.99 1.49
C LEU A 137 -15.60 1.98 1.60
N GLY A 138 -16.35 2.17 0.52
CA GLY A 138 -17.47 3.11 0.51
C GLY A 138 -17.03 4.57 0.64
N LEU A 139 -15.78 4.89 0.34
CA LEU A 139 -15.27 6.26 0.34
C LEU A 139 -15.90 7.10 -0.79
N PRO A 140 -15.95 8.44 -0.66
CA PRO A 140 -16.43 9.32 -1.70
C PRO A 140 -15.70 9.09 -3.04
N ARG A 141 -16.39 9.35 -4.16
CA ARG A 141 -15.82 9.22 -5.49
C ARG A 141 -14.53 10.05 -5.63
N GLY A 142 -13.48 9.43 -6.19
CA GLY A 142 -12.16 10.06 -6.35
C GLY A 142 -11.22 9.88 -5.15
N ARG A 143 -11.68 9.22 -4.07
CA ARG A 143 -10.82 8.89 -2.92
C ARG A 143 -10.12 7.54 -3.04
N VAL A 144 -10.53 6.71 -3.98
CA VAL A 144 -9.86 5.42 -4.29
C VAL A 144 -9.51 5.43 -5.77
N PHE A 145 -8.25 5.31 -6.10
CA PHE A 145 -7.79 5.22 -7.49
C PHE A 145 -6.57 4.32 -7.64
N GLY A 146 -6.39 3.79 -8.84
CA GLY A 146 -5.24 2.97 -9.19
C GLY A 146 -4.26 3.73 -10.07
N THR A 147 -3.00 3.36 -9.99
CA THR A 147 -1.93 3.88 -10.86
C THR A 147 -1.81 3.08 -12.16
N GLY A 148 -2.84 2.32 -12.54
CA GLY A 148 -2.82 1.42 -13.69
C GLY A 148 -2.45 2.15 -14.96
N THR A 149 -1.19 2.03 -15.34
CA THR A 149 -0.73 2.35 -16.67
C THR A 149 -0.82 1.10 -17.52
N CYS A 150 -1.55 1.14 -18.61
CA CYS A 150 -1.55 0.03 -19.55
C CYS A 150 -0.20 0.00 -20.29
N LEU A 151 0.76 -0.70 -19.72
CA LEU A 151 2.11 -0.84 -20.31
C LEU A 151 2.09 -1.42 -21.72
N LEU A 152 1.04 -2.17 -22.08
CA LEU A 152 0.86 -2.72 -23.42
C LEU A 152 0.72 -1.66 -24.52
N TYR A 153 0.23 -0.46 -24.15
CA TYR A 153 0.07 0.65 -25.11
C TYR A 153 1.15 1.73 -25.00
N THR A 154 1.95 1.69 -23.93
CA THR A 154 2.96 2.72 -23.63
C THR A 154 4.38 2.20 -23.73
N SER A 155 4.60 0.89 -23.77
CA SER A 155 5.92 0.31 -24.04
C SER A 155 6.21 0.37 -25.53
N PRO A 156 7.35 0.93 -25.98
CA PRO A 156 7.79 0.78 -27.36
C PRO A 156 8.01 -0.71 -27.62
N SER A 157 7.33 -1.21 -28.65
CA SER A 157 7.51 -2.57 -29.15
C SER A 157 8.87 -2.76 -29.78
#